data_d49371e56a16aae270a3a8fe194592a0
#
_entry.id   d49371e56a16aae270a3a8fe194592a0
#
_cell.length_a   1.000
_cell.length_b   1.000
_cell.length_c   1.000
_cell.angle_alpha   90.00
_cell.angle_beta   90.00
_cell.angle_gamma   90.00
#
_symmetry.space_group_name_H-M   'P 1'
#
loop_
_entity.id
_entity.type
_entity.pdbx_description
1 polymer ?
#
loop_
_entity_poly.entity_id
_entity_poly.type
_entity_poly.pdbx_seq_one_letter_code
_entity_poly.pdbx_strand_id
1 'polypeptide(L)'
;MFFSMFGDNRKSKNTYDMKKKLFAMAVALLMAVTANAQFEKGKVYIGGSLTGLNMNYSGSEEFSVGIQAKGGYMVANDFMLLGSLGYSNSGNSDAAYSLGVGGRYYIEQNGIYLGVNCKYVHAGGYDDFMPGVEVGYAFFLNGTVTVEPAIYYDQSFKNHSDFSTVGLKVGVGIYLFKD
;
A
#
# COMPACT_ATOMS: atom_id res chain seq x y z
N MET A 1 2.14 58.33 -5.34
CA MET A 1 1.17 57.23 -5.45
C MET A 1 1.93 55.93 -5.64
N PHE A 2 2.61 55.44 -4.59
CA PHE A 2 3.42 54.22 -4.60
C PHE A 2 3.44 53.66 -3.16
N PHE A 3 2.37 52.96 -2.77
CA PHE A 3 2.34 52.24 -1.54
C PHE A 3 1.19 51.23 -1.59
N SER A 4 1.42 50.01 -2.06
CA SER A 4 0.62 48.83 -1.75
C SER A 4 1.04 47.67 -2.65
N MET A 5 2.18 47.06 -2.37
CA MET A 5 2.54 45.77 -3.04
C MET A 5 3.44 44.87 -2.19
N PHE A 6 3.41 44.96 -0.88
CA PHE A 6 4.26 44.15 0.00
C PHE A 6 3.49 43.41 1.13
N GLY A 7 2.17 43.29 1.04
CA GLY A 7 1.35 42.73 2.13
C GLY A 7 0.99 41.26 2.03
N ASP A 8 1.06 40.63 0.85
CA ASP A 8 0.34 39.34 0.62
C ASP A 8 1.23 38.08 0.71
N ASN A 9 2.54 38.22 0.61
CA ASN A 9 3.45 37.08 0.56
C ASN A 9 3.77 36.46 1.94
N ARG A 10 3.52 37.15 3.05
CA ARG A 10 3.77 36.63 4.41
C ARG A 10 2.64 35.74 4.91
N LYS A 11 1.39 36.04 4.57
CA LYS A 11 0.22 35.23 4.98
C LYS A 11 0.18 33.88 4.29
N SER A 12 0.56 33.81 3.01
CA SER A 12 0.62 32.57 2.24
C SER A 12 1.68 31.60 2.77
N LYS A 13 2.89 32.09 3.09
CA LYS A 13 3.96 31.25 3.69
C LYS A 13 3.56 30.66 5.04
N ASN A 14 2.93 31.45 5.91
CA ASN A 14 2.55 31.00 7.25
C ASN A 14 1.44 29.95 7.23
N THR A 15 0.50 30.03 6.29
CA THR A 15 -0.56 29.03 6.12
C THR A 15 0.00 27.71 5.56
N TYR A 16 0.98 27.79 4.68
CA TYR A 16 1.63 26.61 4.09
C TYR A 16 2.49 25.86 5.14
N ASP A 17 3.22 26.60 5.97
CA ASP A 17 4.01 26.03 7.07
C ASP A 17 3.12 25.44 8.18
N MET A 18 1.97 26.05 8.47
CA MET A 18 0.98 25.48 9.39
C MET A 18 0.40 24.15 8.88
N LYS A 19 0.07 24.07 7.60
CA LYS A 19 -0.45 22.83 6.99
C LYS A 19 0.59 21.71 7.04
N LYS A 20 1.87 22.01 6.77
CA LYS A 20 2.97 21.04 6.90
C LYS A 20 3.15 20.56 8.34
N LYS A 21 3.10 21.47 9.32
CA LYS A 21 3.22 21.13 10.75
C LYS A 21 2.02 20.31 11.23
N LEU A 22 0.80 20.65 10.79
CA LEU A 22 -0.40 19.87 11.09
C LEU A 22 -0.34 18.47 10.47
N PHE A 23 0.12 18.37 9.23
CA PHE A 23 0.32 17.08 8.57
C PHE A 23 1.40 16.24 9.26
N ALA A 24 2.55 16.85 9.60
CA ALA A 24 3.63 16.17 10.33
C ALA A 24 3.17 15.74 11.74
N MET A 25 2.38 16.55 12.42
CA MET A 25 1.83 16.23 13.75
C MET A 25 0.76 15.13 13.66
N ALA A 26 -0.08 15.13 12.63
CA ALA A 26 -1.02 14.05 12.37
C ALA A 26 -0.30 12.73 12.08
N VAL A 27 0.75 12.75 11.25
CA VAL A 27 1.60 11.57 10.97
C VAL A 27 2.29 11.10 12.25
N ALA A 28 2.82 12.00 13.09
CA ALA A 28 3.47 11.65 14.36
C ALA A 28 2.47 11.06 15.37
N LEU A 29 1.25 11.59 15.44
CA LEU A 29 0.18 11.02 16.28
C LEU A 29 -0.25 9.62 15.80
N LEU A 30 -0.28 9.40 14.49
CA LEU A 30 -0.57 8.10 13.90
C LEU A 30 0.50 7.06 14.24
N MET A 31 1.75 7.47 14.41
CA MET A 31 2.87 6.60 14.79
C MET A 31 2.94 6.33 16.32
N ALA A 32 2.23 7.10 17.14
CA ALA A 32 2.29 7.01 18.60
C ALA A 32 1.37 5.93 19.21
N VAL A 33 0.53 5.28 18.41
CA VAL A 33 -0.28 4.15 18.88
C VAL A 33 0.64 2.94 19.00
N THR A 34 1.15 2.70 20.19
CA THR A 34 2.02 1.56 20.51
C THR A 34 1.26 0.26 20.30
N ALA A 35 1.58 -0.41 19.21
CA ALA A 35 1.11 -1.75 18.88
C ALA A 35 1.92 -2.78 19.69
N ASN A 36 1.59 -2.97 20.96
CA ASN A 36 2.19 -4.05 21.74
C ASN A 36 1.58 -5.38 21.29
N ALA A 37 2.44 -6.33 20.94
CA ALA A 37 2.13 -7.75 20.66
C ALA A 37 1.13 -8.01 19.51
N GLN A 38 1.12 -7.17 18.48
CA GLN A 38 0.10 -7.29 17.40
C GLN A 38 0.53 -8.23 16.27
N PHE A 39 1.83 -8.44 16.06
CA PHE A 39 2.37 -9.27 14.97
C PHE A 39 3.02 -10.56 15.50
N GLU A 40 2.29 -11.29 16.36
CA GLU A 40 2.78 -12.51 16.97
C GLU A 40 2.52 -13.74 16.11
N LYS A 41 3.41 -14.72 16.22
CA LYS A 41 3.27 -16.04 15.61
C LYS A 41 1.92 -16.68 15.93
N GLY A 42 1.29 -17.28 14.92
CA GLY A 42 0.02 -18.01 15.05
C GLY A 42 -1.21 -17.20 14.70
N LYS A 43 -1.10 -15.89 14.48
CA LYS A 43 -2.23 -15.08 14.03
C LYS A 43 -2.56 -15.33 12.57
N VAL A 44 -3.86 -15.32 12.26
CA VAL A 44 -4.40 -15.38 10.90
C VAL A 44 -4.75 -13.97 10.47
N TYR A 45 -4.40 -13.62 9.25
CA TYR A 45 -4.71 -12.35 8.61
C TYR A 45 -5.69 -12.55 7.47
N ILE A 46 -6.72 -11.72 7.41
CA ILE A 46 -7.63 -11.60 6.28
C ILE A 46 -7.69 -10.13 5.92
N GLY A 47 -7.47 -9.81 4.66
CA GLY A 47 -7.46 -8.42 4.23
C GLY A 47 -7.96 -8.24 2.80
N GLY A 48 -8.29 -7.00 2.50
CA GLY A 48 -8.61 -6.53 1.16
C GLY A 48 -7.92 -5.21 0.89
N SER A 49 -7.57 -4.93 -0.35
CA SER A 49 -7.00 -3.64 -0.74
C SER A 49 -7.58 -3.15 -2.06
N LEU A 50 -7.64 -1.82 -2.16
CA LEU A 50 -7.96 -1.11 -3.38
C LEU A 50 -6.69 -0.46 -3.90
N THR A 51 -6.45 -0.61 -5.20
CA THR A 51 -5.41 0.11 -5.93
C THR A 51 -6.08 1.15 -6.82
N GLY A 52 -5.50 2.34 -6.96
CA GLY A 52 -6.14 3.40 -7.74
C GLY A 52 -5.20 4.17 -8.64
N LEU A 53 -4.09 4.64 -8.11
CA LEU A 53 -3.08 5.40 -8.86
C LEU A 53 -1.89 4.51 -9.16
N ASN A 54 -1.70 4.23 -10.45
CA ASN A 54 -0.56 3.45 -10.95
C ASN A 54 0.19 4.28 -11.99
N MET A 55 1.50 4.15 -11.99
CA MET A 55 2.37 4.72 -13.00
C MET A 55 3.19 3.59 -13.62
N ASN A 56 3.05 3.41 -14.93
CA ASN A 56 3.87 2.45 -15.66
C ASN A 56 5.29 2.99 -15.83
N TYR A 57 6.25 2.12 -16.06
CA TYR A 57 7.66 2.51 -16.25
C TYR A 57 7.85 3.47 -17.44
N SER A 58 7.02 3.38 -18.47
CA SER A 58 6.99 4.30 -19.61
C SER A 58 6.55 5.73 -19.26
N GLY A 59 6.12 5.99 -18.00
CA GLY A 59 5.65 7.30 -17.57
C GLY A 59 4.19 7.59 -17.92
N SER A 60 3.46 6.62 -18.45
CA SER A 60 2.01 6.73 -18.65
C SER A 60 1.31 6.65 -17.30
N GLU A 61 0.65 7.73 -16.91
CA GLU A 61 -0.28 7.72 -15.77
C GLU A 61 -1.55 6.97 -16.19
N GLU A 62 -1.79 5.81 -15.62
CA GLU A 62 -2.99 5.04 -15.88
C GLU A 62 -3.81 4.92 -14.61
N PHE A 63 -5.02 5.46 -14.64
CA PHE A 63 -5.96 5.24 -13.56
C PHE A 63 -6.63 3.89 -13.76
N SER A 64 -6.15 2.88 -13.03
CA SER A 64 -6.77 1.56 -13.01
C SER A 64 -7.34 1.27 -11.62
N VAL A 65 -8.57 0.82 -11.55
CA VAL A 65 -9.18 0.38 -10.30
C VAL A 65 -8.98 -1.12 -10.16
N GLY A 66 -8.29 -1.51 -9.08
CA GLY A 66 -8.07 -2.92 -8.75
C GLY A 66 -8.55 -3.24 -7.34
N ILE A 67 -9.07 -4.45 -7.18
CA ILE A 67 -9.45 -5.03 -5.89
C ILE A 67 -8.58 -6.25 -5.65
N GLN A 68 -8.01 -6.36 -4.46
CA GLN A 68 -7.22 -7.52 -4.05
C GLN A 68 -7.72 -8.05 -2.71
N ALA A 69 -7.98 -9.35 -2.63
CA ALA A 69 -8.20 -10.09 -1.39
C ALA A 69 -6.90 -10.77 -0.96
N LYS A 70 -6.62 -10.80 0.34
CA LYS A 70 -5.41 -11.40 0.92
C LYS A 70 -5.78 -12.29 2.09
N GLY A 71 -5.11 -13.43 2.19
CA GLY A 71 -5.10 -14.29 3.38
C GLY A 71 -3.66 -14.48 3.83
N GLY A 72 -3.43 -14.49 5.14
CA GLY A 72 -2.08 -14.62 5.67
C GLY A 72 -2.01 -15.40 6.98
N TYR A 73 -0.82 -15.87 7.30
CA TYR A 73 -0.52 -16.55 8.55
C TYR A 73 0.85 -16.09 9.10
N MET A 74 0.88 -15.69 10.37
CA MET A 74 2.10 -15.31 11.06
C MET A 74 2.90 -16.58 11.42
N VAL A 75 3.90 -16.92 10.61
CA VAL A 75 4.73 -18.12 10.81
C VAL A 75 5.82 -17.91 11.87
N ALA A 76 6.19 -16.66 12.10
CA ALA A 76 7.06 -16.22 13.19
C ALA A 76 6.58 -14.86 13.70
N ASN A 77 7.14 -14.39 14.83
CA ASN A 77 6.91 -13.01 15.24
C ASN A 77 7.41 -12.08 14.14
N ASP A 78 6.62 -11.07 13.84
CA ASP A 78 6.90 -10.06 12.80
C ASP A 78 7.01 -10.58 11.36
N PHE A 79 6.80 -11.88 11.10
CA PHE A 79 6.88 -12.44 9.75
C PHE A 79 5.62 -13.22 9.37
N MET A 80 4.98 -12.76 8.28
CA MET A 80 3.74 -13.31 7.74
C MET A 80 3.94 -13.86 6.33
N LEU A 81 3.42 -15.05 6.07
CA LEU A 81 3.20 -15.56 4.71
C LEU A 81 1.82 -15.15 4.23
N LEU A 82 1.72 -14.77 2.95
CA LEU A 82 0.52 -14.22 2.32
C LEU A 82 0.18 -14.98 1.03
N GLY A 83 -1.12 -15.25 0.86
CA GLY A 83 -1.71 -15.54 -0.45
C GLY A 83 -2.60 -14.37 -0.88
N SER A 84 -2.73 -14.11 -2.16
CA SER A 84 -3.55 -13.03 -2.69
C SER A 84 -4.27 -13.41 -3.98
N LEU A 85 -5.49 -12.88 -4.12
CA LEU A 85 -6.29 -12.92 -5.33
C LEU A 85 -6.62 -11.50 -5.71
N GLY A 86 -6.47 -11.13 -6.97
CA GLY A 86 -6.73 -9.78 -7.43
C GLY A 86 -7.52 -9.75 -8.73
N TYR A 87 -8.26 -8.67 -8.88
CA TYR A 87 -8.94 -8.28 -10.10
C TYR A 87 -8.68 -6.79 -10.34
N SER A 88 -8.31 -6.43 -11.56
CA SER A 88 -8.16 -5.04 -11.96
C SER A 88 -8.74 -4.80 -13.34
N ASN A 89 -9.26 -3.60 -13.53
CA ASN A 89 -9.79 -3.14 -14.80
C ASN A 89 -9.27 -1.73 -15.07
N SER A 90 -8.65 -1.55 -16.20
CA SER A 90 -8.22 -0.27 -16.74
C SER A 90 -9.13 0.03 -17.92
N GLY A 91 -9.79 1.18 -17.94
CA GLY A 91 -10.89 1.48 -18.87
C GLY A 91 -10.60 1.28 -20.36
N ASN A 92 -9.33 1.10 -20.75
CA ASN A 92 -8.86 0.86 -22.12
C ASN A 92 -8.21 -0.52 -22.31
N SER A 93 -8.16 -1.36 -21.29
CA SER A 93 -7.48 -2.67 -21.34
C SER A 93 -8.39 -3.79 -20.87
N ASP A 94 -8.10 -5.02 -21.26
CA ASP A 94 -8.81 -6.19 -20.79
C ASP A 94 -8.69 -6.36 -19.28
N ALA A 95 -9.74 -6.89 -18.66
CA ALA A 95 -9.75 -7.18 -17.24
C ALA A 95 -8.62 -8.16 -16.88
N ALA A 96 -7.86 -7.85 -15.85
CA ALA A 96 -6.75 -8.66 -15.37
C ALA A 96 -7.11 -9.37 -14.06
N TYR A 97 -6.79 -10.66 -14.02
CA TYR A 97 -6.87 -11.50 -12.82
C TYR A 97 -5.48 -11.81 -12.33
N SER A 98 -5.29 -11.82 -11.02
CA SER A 98 -4.00 -12.18 -10.44
C SER A 98 -4.13 -13.16 -9.28
N LEU A 99 -3.19 -14.09 -9.21
CA LEU A 99 -2.99 -15.00 -8.08
C LEU A 99 -1.55 -14.81 -7.59
N GLY A 100 -1.36 -14.56 -6.31
CA GLY A 100 -0.04 -14.27 -5.77
C GLY A 100 0.24 -14.94 -4.44
N VAL A 101 1.52 -15.13 -4.20
CA VAL A 101 2.06 -15.55 -2.91
C VAL A 101 3.16 -14.57 -2.49
N GLY A 102 3.36 -14.39 -1.19
CA GLY A 102 4.36 -13.45 -0.71
C GLY A 102 4.66 -13.59 0.77
N GLY A 103 5.52 -12.72 1.25
CA GLY A 103 5.83 -12.58 2.66
C GLY A 103 5.86 -11.10 3.05
N ARG A 104 5.56 -10.85 4.31
CA ARG A 104 5.57 -9.51 4.90
C ARG A 104 6.31 -9.55 6.22
N TYR A 105 7.26 -8.65 6.38
CA TYR A 105 8.02 -8.47 7.61
C TYR A 105 7.66 -7.13 8.26
N TYR A 106 7.30 -7.16 9.54
CA TYR A 106 6.95 -5.98 10.35
C TYR A 106 8.17 -5.53 11.14
N ILE A 107 8.51 -4.25 11.05
CA ILE A 107 9.69 -3.69 11.70
C ILE A 107 9.35 -3.38 13.15
N GLU A 108 10.00 -4.08 14.09
CA GLU A 108 9.91 -3.81 15.54
C GLU A 108 8.49 -3.57 16.07
N GLN A 109 7.50 -4.26 15.51
CA GLN A 109 6.08 -4.18 15.89
C GLN A 109 5.48 -2.77 15.85
N ASN A 110 6.09 -1.85 15.14
CA ASN A 110 5.60 -0.46 15.03
C ASN A 110 4.56 -0.27 13.90
N GLY A 111 4.18 -1.33 13.21
CA GLY A 111 3.23 -1.31 12.11
C GLY A 111 3.83 -1.06 10.72
N ILE A 112 5.08 -0.58 10.61
CA ILE A 112 5.77 -0.49 9.31
C ILE A 112 6.09 -1.91 8.84
N TYR A 113 5.79 -2.20 7.58
CA TYR A 113 6.12 -3.49 7.00
C TYR A 113 6.80 -3.36 5.65
N LEU A 114 7.65 -4.34 5.38
CA LEU A 114 8.25 -4.61 4.08
C LEU A 114 7.65 -5.91 3.54
N GLY A 115 7.14 -5.87 2.33
CA GLY A 115 6.55 -7.02 1.67
C GLY A 115 7.29 -7.39 0.39
N VAL A 116 7.36 -8.68 0.13
CA VAL A 116 7.79 -9.24 -1.16
C VAL A 116 6.69 -10.17 -1.65
N ASN A 117 6.44 -10.18 -2.94
CA ASN A 117 5.44 -11.07 -3.51
C ASN A 117 5.84 -11.50 -4.94
N CYS A 118 5.22 -12.56 -5.40
CA CYS A 118 5.24 -12.97 -6.79
C CYS A 118 3.79 -13.24 -7.21
N LYS A 119 3.33 -12.58 -8.26
CA LYS A 119 1.98 -12.71 -8.80
C LYS A 119 2.04 -13.33 -10.19
N TYR A 120 1.15 -14.27 -10.45
CA TYR A 120 0.75 -14.63 -11.80
C TYR A 120 -0.39 -13.73 -12.22
N VAL A 121 -0.27 -13.07 -13.36
CA VAL A 121 -1.27 -12.15 -13.91
C VAL A 121 -1.73 -12.67 -15.24
N HIS A 122 -3.05 -12.73 -15.44
CA HIS A 122 -3.70 -13.09 -16.71
C HIS A 122 -4.63 -11.97 -17.15
N ALA A 123 -4.43 -11.45 -18.37
CA ALA A 123 -5.23 -10.38 -18.95
C ALA A 123 -5.35 -10.54 -20.47
N GLY A 124 -6.55 -10.83 -21.01
CA GLY A 124 -6.83 -10.79 -22.44
C GLY A 124 -5.86 -11.61 -23.33
N GLY A 125 -5.37 -12.77 -22.85
CA GLY A 125 -4.38 -13.60 -23.56
C GLY A 125 -2.92 -13.25 -23.24
N TYR A 126 -2.69 -12.31 -22.36
CA TYR A 126 -1.36 -12.01 -21.79
C TYR A 126 -1.20 -12.70 -20.43
N ASP A 127 -0.10 -13.43 -20.28
CA ASP A 127 0.27 -14.13 -19.04
C ASP A 127 1.65 -13.69 -18.61
N ASP A 128 1.83 -13.34 -17.34
CA ASP A 128 3.12 -12.95 -16.80
C ASP A 128 3.28 -13.33 -15.32
N PHE A 129 4.52 -13.59 -14.92
CA PHE A 129 4.93 -13.68 -13.53
C PHE A 129 5.57 -12.38 -13.10
N MET A 130 4.95 -11.71 -12.13
CA MET A 130 5.36 -10.39 -11.69
C MET A 130 5.82 -10.45 -10.22
N PRO A 131 7.15 -10.52 -9.97
CA PRO A 131 7.66 -10.26 -8.63
C PRO A 131 7.42 -8.80 -8.27
N GLY A 132 7.16 -8.57 -6.98
CA GLY A 132 6.90 -7.24 -6.47
C GLY A 132 7.43 -7.04 -5.07
N VAL A 133 7.58 -5.77 -4.73
CA VAL A 133 7.93 -5.32 -3.39
C VAL A 133 6.93 -4.28 -2.93
N GLU A 134 6.68 -4.22 -1.62
CA GLU A 134 5.81 -3.21 -1.03
C GLU A 134 6.40 -2.69 0.28
N VAL A 135 6.15 -1.42 0.55
CA VAL A 135 6.40 -0.78 1.84
C VAL A 135 5.09 -0.14 2.29
N GLY A 136 4.66 -0.47 3.49
CA GLY A 136 3.40 0.04 4.01
C GLY A 136 3.40 0.17 5.52
N TYR A 137 2.25 0.61 6.01
CA TYR A 137 2.02 0.79 7.43
C TYR A 137 0.67 0.16 7.81
N ALA A 138 0.67 -0.74 8.78
CA ALA A 138 -0.55 -1.32 9.35
C ALA A 138 -1.02 -0.43 10.52
N PHE A 139 -1.97 0.45 10.21
CA PHE A 139 -2.54 1.36 11.19
C PHE A 139 -3.73 0.69 11.88
N PHE A 140 -3.58 0.34 13.16
CA PHE A 140 -4.63 -0.31 13.93
C PHE A 140 -5.73 0.68 14.34
N LEU A 141 -6.94 0.43 13.89
CA LEU A 141 -8.14 1.15 14.33
C LEU A 141 -8.62 0.63 15.69
N ASN A 142 -8.38 -0.64 15.95
CA ASN A 142 -8.64 -1.33 17.22
C ASN A 142 -7.66 -2.51 17.36
N GLY A 143 -7.86 -3.38 18.33
CA GLY A 143 -6.95 -4.54 18.58
C GLY A 143 -6.84 -5.55 17.44
N THR A 144 -7.72 -5.52 16.43
CA THR A 144 -7.78 -6.53 15.36
C THR A 144 -7.85 -5.95 13.95
N VAL A 145 -8.39 -4.76 13.76
CA VAL A 145 -8.66 -4.16 12.44
C VAL A 145 -7.63 -3.10 12.12
N THR A 146 -7.06 -3.17 10.93
CA THR A 146 -6.08 -2.22 10.41
C THR A 146 -6.55 -1.51 9.14
N VAL A 147 -6.03 -0.30 8.93
CA VAL A 147 -5.96 0.36 7.61
C VAL A 147 -4.51 0.37 7.17
N GLU A 148 -4.27 -0.06 5.94
CA GLU A 148 -2.92 -0.38 5.44
C GLU A 148 -2.60 0.39 4.15
N PRO A 149 -2.21 1.68 4.25
CA PRO A 149 -1.63 2.38 3.12
C PRO A 149 -0.26 1.77 2.77
N ALA A 150 0.01 1.63 1.47
CA ALA A 150 1.28 1.11 0.98
C ALA A 150 1.63 1.68 -0.40
N ILE A 151 2.93 1.76 -0.64
CA ILE A 151 3.53 1.96 -1.94
C ILE A 151 4.05 0.60 -2.39
N TYR A 152 3.84 0.25 -3.63
CA TYR A 152 4.31 -1.00 -4.19
C TYR A 152 4.99 -0.80 -5.55
N TYR A 153 5.84 -1.75 -5.90
CA TYR A 153 6.43 -1.89 -7.21
C TYR A 153 6.29 -3.33 -7.67
N ASP A 154 5.74 -3.52 -8.85
CA ASP A 154 5.59 -4.81 -9.51
C ASP A 154 6.41 -4.81 -10.80
N GLN A 155 7.28 -5.80 -10.95
CA GLN A 155 8.17 -5.96 -12.09
C GLN A 155 7.57 -6.95 -13.07
N SER A 156 7.28 -6.52 -14.30
CA SER A 156 6.97 -7.44 -15.40
C SER A 156 8.26 -7.95 -16.04
N PHE A 157 8.37 -9.24 -16.28
CA PHE A 157 9.49 -9.82 -17.03
C PHE A 157 9.21 -9.92 -18.53
N LYS A 158 7.95 -10.00 -18.92
CA LYS A 158 7.57 -10.22 -20.32
C LYS A 158 7.51 -8.91 -21.10
N ASN A 159 7.04 -7.82 -20.47
CA ASN A 159 7.01 -6.48 -21.06
C ASN A 159 7.22 -5.44 -19.96
N HIS A 160 8.49 -5.12 -19.71
CA HIS A 160 8.90 -4.21 -18.65
C HIS A 160 8.33 -2.80 -18.83
N SER A 161 8.33 -2.27 -20.05
CA SER A 161 7.93 -0.89 -20.33
C SER A 161 6.47 -0.61 -20.03
N ASP A 162 5.59 -1.56 -20.32
CA ASP A 162 4.16 -1.32 -20.30
C ASP A 162 3.49 -1.87 -19.04
N PHE A 163 4.06 -2.91 -18.40
CA PHE A 163 3.43 -3.61 -17.28
C PHE A 163 4.16 -3.52 -15.96
N SER A 164 5.42 -3.07 -15.93
CA SER A 164 6.06 -2.76 -14.64
C SER A 164 5.46 -1.50 -14.05
N THR A 165 5.02 -1.57 -12.80
CA THR A 165 4.15 -0.56 -12.21
C THR A 165 4.61 -0.16 -10.82
N VAL A 166 4.69 1.14 -10.58
CA VAL A 166 4.73 1.74 -9.25
C VAL A 166 3.33 2.24 -8.93
N GLY A 167 2.83 1.95 -7.74
CA GLY A 167 1.48 2.37 -7.37
C GLY A 167 1.28 2.60 -5.88
N LEU A 168 0.15 3.22 -5.59
CA LEU A 168 -0.35 3.39 -4.24
C LEU A 168 -1.55 2.46 -4.03
N LYS A 169 -1.63 1.86 -2.88
CA LYS A 169 -2.79 1.07 -2.46
C LYS A 169 -3.18 1.37 -1.03
N VAL A 170 -4.44 1.19 -0.72
CA VAL A 170 -4.98 1.25 0.63
C VAL A 170 -5.72 -0.05 0.89
N GLY A 171 -5.35 -0.73 1.95
CA GLY A 171 -5.98 -1.95 2.40
C GLY A 171 -6.69 -1.80 3.72
N VAL A 172 -7.54 -2.80 4.01
CA VAL A 172 -8.09 -3.06 5.34
C VAL A 172 -7.72 -4.49 5.69
N GLY A 173 -7.19 -4.68 6.89
CA GLY A 173 -6.79 -5.98 7.41
C GLY A 173 -7.50 -6.33 8.71
N ILE A 174 -7.70 -7.61 8.95
CA ILE A 174 -8.23 -8.16 10.19
C ILE A 174 -7.24 -9.22 10.67
N TYR A 175 -6.70 -9.02 11.86
CA TYR A 175 -5.82 -9.97 12.54
C TYR A 175 -6.65 -10.77 13.54
N LEU A 176 -6.84 -12.04 13.25
CA LEU A 176 -7.58 -12.95 14.11
C LEU A 176 -6.60 -13.64 15.07
N PHE A 177 -6.94 -13.63 16.34
CA PHE A 177 -6.17 -14.35 17.36
C PHE A 177 -6.58 -15.81 17.34
N LYS A 178 -5.59 -16.70 17.52
CA LYS A 178 -5.85 -18.05 17.93
C LYS A 178 -5.78 -18.03 19.47
N ASP A 179 -6.89 -18.31 20.12
CA ASP A 179 -6.97 -18.58 21.57
C ASP A 179 -6.05 -19.74 21.95
#